data_9ef303f5cdf873c6a18e934b01cab5c5
#
_entry.id   9ef303f5cdf873c6a18e934b01cab5c5
#
_cell.length_a   1.000
_cell.length_b   1.000
_cell.length_c   1.000
_cell.angle_alpha   90.00
_cell.angle_beta   90.00
_cell.angle_gamma   90.00
#
_symmetry.space_group_name_H-M   'P 1'
#
loop_
_entity.id
_entity.type
_entity.pdbx_description
1 polymer ?
#
loop_
_entity_poly.entity_id
_entity_poly.type
_entity_poly.pdbx_seq_one_letter_code
_entity_poly.pdbx_strand_id
1 'polypeptide(L)'
;MVGASDADFARVKPMLDAMGTTVHHCGPVGTGIRTKLVNNYLAIILCQLNAEALALSQRFGLDLTKTLEVCYGTTATNGQLKINWPNKVLKGDIEPGFTIDLAHKDLSIIIAAANAEKVPLPVAAAAREMFSLARSGKYGQADFSAMVDALCDAAGIDKPRVPEGWTAPA
;
A
#
# COMPACT_ATOMS: atom_id res chain seq x y z
N MET A 1 -16.52 2.80 -2.29
CA MET A 1 -17.12 2.00 -1.21
C MET A 1 -18.17 2.84 -0.50
N VAL A 2 -19.43 2.40 -0.48
CA VAL A 2 -20.59 3.17 0.01
C VAL A 2 -21.35 2.34 1.06
N GLY A 3 -21.64 2.94 2.21
CA GLY A 3 -22.53 2.36 3.23
C GLY A 3 -23.80 3.20 3.30
N ALA A 4 -24.93 2.61 2.94
CA ALA A 4 -26.25 3.26 2.92
C ALA A 4 -27.35 2.20 2.99
N SER A 5 -28.61 2.64 3.21
CA SER A 5 -29.76 1.77 2.92
C SER A 5 -29.86 1.48 1.42
N ASP A 6 -30.49 0.38 1.02
CA ASP A 6 -30.67 0.05 -0.41
C ASP A 6 -31.41 1.16 -1.15
N ALA A 7 -32.41 1.77 -0.53
CA ALA A 7 -33.19 2.86 -1.10
C ALA A 7 -32.35 4.12 -1.31
N ASP A 8 -31.52 4.51 -0.32
CA ASP A 8 -30.65 5.67 -0.44
C ASP A 8 -29.53 5.42 -1.44
N PHE A 9 -28.94 4.20 -1.43
CA PHE A 9 -27.92 3.83 -2.42
C PHE A 9 -28.47 3.92 -3.84
N ALA A 10 -29.65 3.35 -4.11
CA ALA A 10 -30.30 3.43 -5.43
C ALA A 10 -30.52 4.88 -5.87
N ARG A 11 -30.96 5.75 -4.94
CA ARG A 11 -31.21 7.17 -5.20
C ARG A 11 -29.95 7.95 -5.58
N VAL A 12 -28.80 7.68 -4.94
CA VAL A 12 -27.56 8.43 -5.16
C VAL A 12 -26.65 7.77 -6.20
N LYS A 13 -26.90 6.51 -6.58
CA LYS A 13 -26.05 5.74 -7.50
C LYS A 13 -25.74 6.46 -8.81
N PRO A 14 -26.68 7.14 -9.50
CA PRO A 14 -26.36 7.87 -10.73
C PRO A 14 -25.30 8.96 -10.53
N MET A 15 -25.30 9.63 -9.37
CA MET A 15 -24.29 10.64 -9.04
C MET A 15 -22.92 9.97 -8.78
N LEU A 16 -22.92 8.84 -8.08
CA LEU A 16 -21.70 8.10 -7.78
C LEU A 16 -21.06 7.50 -9.04
N ASP A 17 -21.88 7.01 -9.98
CA ASP A 17 -21.41 6.48 -11.27
C ASP A 17 -20.77 7.58 -12.15
N ALA A 18 -21.18 8.84 -11.98
CA ALA A 18 -20.55 9.99 -12.64
C ALA A 18 -19.18 10.38 -12.00
N MET A 19 -18.92 9.94 -10.77
CA MET A 19 -17.71 10.27 -10.01
C MET A 19 -16.63 9.18 -10.09
N GLY A 20 -16.99 7.96 -10.51
CA GLY A 20 -16.03 6.84 -10.55
C GLY A 20 -16.55 5.68 -11.39
N THR A 21 -15.60 4.85 -11.84
CA THR A 21 -15.89 3.71 -12.72
C THR A 21 -16.47 2.49 -12.00
N THR A 22 -16.24 2.38 -10.69
CA THR A 22 -16.68 1.22 -9.90
C THR A 22 -17.23 1.69 -8.56
N VAL A 23 -18.49 1.36 -8.28
CA VAL A 23 -19.18 1.70 -7.04
C VAL A 23 -19.59 0.42 -6.31
N HIS A 24 -19.06 0.24 -5.10
CA HIS A 24 -19.39 -0.90 -4.24
C HIS A 24 -20.36 -0.48 -3.15
N HIS A 25 -21.55 -1.07 -3.11
CA HIS A 25 -22.47 -0.98 -1.98
C HIS A 25 -22.02 -1.98 -0.91
N CYS A 26 -21.53 -1.49 0.21
CA CYS A 26 -20.92 -2.30 1.27
C CYS A 26 -21.91 -2.69 2.38
N GLY A 27 -23.21 -2.32 2.25
CA GLY A 27 -24.24 -2.55 3.26
C GLY A 27 -24.66 -1.26 3.99
N PRO A 28 -25.20 -1.34 5.22
CA PRO A 28 -25.72 -0.20 5.98
C PRO A 28 -24.73 0.94 6.19
N VAL A 29 -25.24 2.10 6.65
CA VAL A 29 -24.41 3.27 6.99
C VAL A 29 -23.24 2.88 7.90
N GLY A 30 -22.03 3.36 7.56
CA GLY A 30 -20.78 3.04 8.27
C GLY A 30 -19.99 1.88 7.68
N THR A 31 -20.59 0.95 6.91
CA THR A 31 -19.88 -0.20 6.34
C THR A 31 -18.88 0.21 5.25
N GLY A 32 -19.19 1.23 4.47
CA GLY A 32 -18.27 1.72 3.43
C GLY A 32 -16.91 2.17 3.99
N ILE A 33 -16.91 2.94 5.08
CA ILE A 33 -15.67 3.37 5.74
C ILE A 33 -14.97 2.21 6.43
N ARG A 34 -15.71 1.29 7.07
CA ARG A 34 -15.13 0.10 7.70
C ARG A 34 -14.47 -0.80 6.65
N THR A 35 -15.09 -1.00 5.49
CA THR A 35 -14.49 -1.71 4.36
C THR A 35 -13.21 -1.02 3.87
N LYS A 36 -13.21 0.33 3.79
CA LYS A 36 -12.02 1.10 3.44
C LYS A 36 -10.88 0.88 4.44
N LEU A 37 -11.16 0.86 5.74
CA LEU A 37 -10.12 0.60 6.76
C LEU A 37 -9.45 -0.76 6.55
N VAL A 38 -10.24 -1.82 6.30
CA VAL A 38 -9.72 -3.17 6.01
C VAL A 38 -8.89 -3.18 4.71
N ASN A 39 -9.40 -2.56 3.66
CA ASN A 39 -8.67 -2.45 2.37
C ASN A 39 -7.34 -1.70 2.54
N ASN A 40 -7.35 -0.55 3.22
CA ASN A 40 -6.13 0.25 3.41
C ASN A 40 -5.15 -0.44 4.35
N TYR A 41 -5.62 -1.18 5.35
CA TYR A 41 -4.77 -2.04 6.16
C TYR A 41 -3.94 -2.98 5.29
N LEU A 42 -4.60 -3.77 4.43
CA LEU A 42 -3.91 -4.69 3.53
C LEU A 42 -2.96 -3.96 2.59
N ALA A 43 -3.41 -2.89 1.93
CA ALA A 43 -2.62 -2.15 0.95
C ALA A 43 -1.34 -1.57 1.58
N ILE A 44 -1.43 -0.99 2.78
CA ILE A 44 -0.29 -0.34 3.44
C ILE A 44 0.67 -1.39 4.03
N ILE A 45 0.15 -2.46 4.65
CA ILE A 45 0.99 -3.54 5.18
C ILE A 45 1.73 -4.26 4.06
N LEU A 46 1.07 -4.56 2.94
CA LEU A 46 1.72 -5.17 1.78
C LEU A 46 2.82 -4.26 1.21
N CYS A 47 2.64 -2.95 1.23
CA CYS A 47 3.67 -2.01 0.84
C CYS A 47 4.91 -2.13 1.76
N GLN A 48 4.73 -2.18 3.08
CA GLN A 48 5.83 -2.35 4.04
C GLN A 48 6.51 -3.71 3.87
N LEU A 49 5.75 -4.80 3.75
CA LEU A 49 6.31 -6.14 3.56
C LEU A 49 7.14 -6.25 2.28
N ASN A 50 6.67 -5.66 1.19
CA ASN A 50 7.41 -5.61 -0.06
C ASN A 50 8.71 -4.80 0.08
N ALA A 51 8.68 -3.69 0.83
CA ALA A 51 9.86 -2.87 1.08
C ALA A 51 10.94 -3.67 1.81
N GLU A 52 10.58 -4.40 2.84
CA GLU A 52 11.50 -5.28 3.59
C GLU A 52 12.03 -6.41 2.70
N ALA A 53 11.15 -7.09 1.97
CA ALA A 53 11.52 -8.20 1.09
C ALA A 53 12.50 -7.76 -0.01
N LEU A 54 12.25 -6.62 -0.67
CA LEU A 54 13.12 -6.15 -1.74
C LEU A 54 14.41 -5.52 -1.22
N ALA A 55 14.41 -4.89 -0.05
CA ALA A 55 15.64 -4.45 0.61
C ALA A 55 16.54 -5.66 0.98
N LEU A 56 15.93 -6.75 1.48
CA LEU A 56 16.64 -8.00 1.75
C LEU A 56 17.18 -8.63 0.45
N SER A 57 16.41 -8.65 -0.62
CA SER A 57 16.83 -9.10 -1.95
C SER A 57 18.07 -8.34 -2.44
N GLN A 58 18.09 -7.01 -2.31
CA GLN A 58 19.25 -6.18 -2.64
C GLN A 58 20.47 -6.54 -1.79
N ARG A 59 20.31 -6.72 -0.48
CA ARG A 59 21.42 -7.12 0.41
C ARG A 59 21.99 -8.47 0.04
N PHE A 60 21.17 -9.41 -0.44
CA PHE A 60 21.62 -10.71 -0.94
C PHE A 60 22.28 -10.66 -2.33
N GLY A 61 22.23 -9.52 -3.01
CA GLY A 61 22.74 -9.38 -4.38
C GLY A 61 21.94 -10.16 -5.43
N LEU A 62 20.63 -10.38 -5.17
CA LEU A 62 19.77 -11.10 -6.11
C LEU A 62 19.41 -10.23 -7.32
N ASP A 63 19.26 -10.88 -8.48
CA ASP A 63 18.69 -10.22 -9.66
C ASP A 63 17.22 -9.86 -9.36
N LEU A 64 16.91 -8.56 -9.42
CA LEU A 64 15.61 -8.04 -9.09
C LEU A 64 14.52 -8.56 -10.03
N THR A 65 14.80 -8.66 -11.33
CA THR A 65 13.82 -9.08 -12.33
C THR A 65 13.45 -10.55 -12.13
N LYS A 66 14.43 -11.39 -11.84
CA LYS A 66 14.21 -12.81 -11.48
C LYS A 66 13.48 -12.97 -10.15
N THR A 67 13.83 -12.16 -9.16
CA THR A 67 13.13 -12.17 -7.87
C THR A 67 11.64 -11.80 -8.06
N LEU A 68 11.34 -10.77 -8.83
CA LEU A 68 9.97 -10.37 -9.13
C LEU A 68 9.22 -11.44 -9.94
N GLU A 69 9.87 -12.06 -10.94
CA GLU A 69 9.30 -13.17 -11.73
C GLU A 69 8.85 -14.31 -10.81
N VAL A 70 9.69 -14.71 -9.86
CA VAL A 70 9.34 -15.75 -8.87
C VAL A 70 8.17 -15.30 -7.99
N CYS A 71 8.21 -14.07 -7.46
CA CYS A 71 7.13 -13.53 -6.63
C CYS A 71 5.79 -13.50 -7.38
N TYR A 72 5.80 -13.14 -8.67
CA TYR A 72 4.57 -13.09 -9.48
C TYR A 72 3.99 -14.46 -9.78
N GLY A 73 4.82 -15.49 -9.89
CA GLY A 73 4.41 -16.87 -10.15
C GLY A 73 4.02 -17.69 -8.91
N THR A 74 4.06 -17.09 -7.71
CA THR A 74 3.79 -17.79 -6.45
C THR A 74 2.73 -17.07 -5.61
N THR A 75 2.42 -17.61 -4.43
CA THR A 75 1.49 -17.00 -3.46
C THR A 75 2.05 -15.72 -2.82
N ALA A 76 3.30 -15.36 -3.08
CA ALA A 76 3.90 -14.09 -2.64
C ALA A 76 3.39 -12.89 -3.44
N THR A 77 2.73 -13.12 -4.57
CA THR A 77 2.17 -12.05 -5.42
C THR A 77 1.15 -11.21 -4.66
N ASN A 78 1.14 -9.91 -4.94
CA ASN A 78 0.16 -8.99 -4.39
C ASN A 78 -0.02 -7.77 -5.29
N GLY A 79 -1.12 -7.01 -5.08
CA GLY A 79 -1.46 -5.86 -5.91
C GLY A 79 -0.42 -4.74 -5.89
N GLN A 80 0.30 -4.54 -4.79
CA GLN A 80 1.37 -3.54 -4.73
C GLN A 80 2.51 -3.91 -5.68
N LEU A 81 3.01 -5.14 -5.60
CA LEU A 81 4.08 -5.62 -6.48
C LEU A 81 3.67 -5.69 -7.95
N LYS A 82 2.42 -6.11 -8.26
CA LYS A 82 1.97 -6.29 -9.65
C LYS A 82 1.51 -5.01 -10.33
N ILE A 83 0.91 -4.08 -9.60
CA ILE A 83 0.20 -2.94 -10.19
C ILE A 83 0.92 -1.62 -9.91
N ASN A 84 1.20 -1.32 -8.64
CA ASN A 84 1.70 -0.02 -8.24
C ASN A 84 3.23 0.10 -8.43
N TRP A 85 3.99 -0.78 -7.82
CA TRP A 85 5.46 -0.71 -7.75
C TRP A 85 6.16 -0.73 -9.10
N PRO A 86 5.74 -1.57 -10.09
CA PRO A 86 6.33 -1.59 -11.43
C PRO A 86 6.22 -0.27 -12.19
N ASN A 87 5.24 0.56 -11.84
CA ASN A 87 4.98 1.84 -12.48
C ASN A 87 5.41 3.04 -11.64
N LYS A 88 5.92 2.80 -10.44
CA LYS A 88 6.34 3.78 -9.46
C LYS A 88 7.78 3.54 -9.01
N VAL A 89 7.97 3.18 -7.76
CA VAL A 89 9.27 3.13 -7.09
C VAL A 89 10.31 2.25 -7.79
N LEU A 90 9.91 1.15 -8.44
CA LEU A 90 10.87 0.30 -9.16
C LEU A 90 11.45 0.97 -10.42
N LYS A 91 10.81 2.03 -10.92
CA LYS A 91 11.34 2.93 -11.97
C LYS A 91 11.98 4.20 -11.43
N GLY A 92 12.06 4.35 -10.10
CA GLY A 92 12.57 5.55 -9.46
C GLY A 92 11.55 6.69 -9.33
N ASP A 93 10.30 6.49 -9.77
CA ASP A 93 9.22 7.46 -9.58
C ASP A 93 8.66 7.35 -8.16
N ILE A 94 8.86 8.38 -7.36
CA ILE A 94 8.34 8.52 -6.00
C ILE A 94 7.40 9.74 -5.86
N GLU A 95 6.95 10.30 -6.98
CA GLU A 95 5.93 11.34 -6.98
C GLU A 95 4.63 10.81 -6.35
N PRO A 96 4.00 11.55 -5.42
CA PRO A 96 2.95 10.98 -4.58
C PRO A 96 1.64 10.75 -5.34
N GLY A 97 1.21 9.49 -5.44
CA GLY A 97 -0.19 9.12 -5.60
C GLY A 97 -0.88 9.01 -4.23
N PHE A 98 -0.16 8.49 -3.23
CA PHE A 98 -0.57 8.39 -1.83
C PHE A 98 0.68 8.51 -0.96
N THR A 99 0.75 9.56 -0.11
CA THR A 99 1.99 9.86 0.62
C THR A 99 2.24 8.93 1.80
N ILE A 100 3.51 8.82 2.22
CA ILE A 100 3.92 8.15 3.46
C ILE A 100 3.20 8.75 4.68
N ASP A 101 3.03 10.08 4.73
CA ASP A 101 2.28 10.75 5.81
C ASP A 101 0.81 10.32 5.86
N LEU A 102 0.16 10.17 4.69
CA LEU A 102 -1.22 9.68 4.61
C LEU A 102 -1.32 8.20 5.00
N ALA A 103 -0.36 7.37 4.61
CA ALA A 103 -0.31 5.96 5.00
C ALA A 103 -0.14 5.81 6.52
N HIS A 104 0.77 6.58 7.13
CA HIS A 104 0.95 6.62 8.59
C HIS A 104 -0.34 7.05 9.31
N LYS A 105 -1.00 8.10 8.83
CA LYS A 105 -2.28 8.57 9.37
C LYS A 105 -3.35 7.47 9.28
N ASP A 106 -3.47 6.81 8.12
CA ASP A 106 -4.46 5.75 7.93
C ASP A 106 -4.18 4.54 8.84
N LEU A 107 -2.92 4.09 9.00
CA LEU A 107 -2.57 3.05 9.97
C LEU A 107 -2.94 3.46 11.40
N SER A 108 -2.74 4.71 11.78
CA SER A 108 -3.11 5.21 13.11
C SER A 108 -4.63 5.14 13.35
N ILE A 109 -5.44 5.49 12.35
CA ILE A 109 -6.91 5.36 12.39
C ILE A 109 -7.33 3.88 12.47
N ILE A 110 -6.69 3.01 11.68
CA ILE A 110 -6.97 1.57 11.65
C ILE A 110 -6.69 0.94 13.02
N ILE A 111 -5.52 1.24 13.61
CA ILE A 111 -5.14 0.74 14.93
C ILE A 111 -6.12 1.22 16.00
N ALA A 112 -6.51 2.50 15.98
CA ALA A 112 -7.49 3.04 16.92
C ALA A 112 -8.85 2.36 16.80
N ALA A 113 -9.33 2.14 15.57
CA ALA A 113 -10.60 1.44 15.31
C ALA A 113 -10.54 -0.02 15.77
N ALA A 114 -9.44 -0.73 15.50
CA ALA A 114 -9.24 -2.11 15.96
C ALA A 114 -9.19 -2.22 17.49
N ASN A 115 -8.51 -1.28 18.15
CA ASN A 115 -8.45 -1.23 19.61
C ASN A 115 -9.84 -1.02 20.24
N ALA A 116 -10.68 -0.18 19.63
CA ALA A 116 -12.06 0.02 20.09
C ALA A 116 -12.89 -1.27 20.00
N GLU A 117 -12.64 -2.10 19.00
CA GLU A 117 -13.30 -3.40 18.79
C GLU A 117 -12.53 -4.57 19.46
N LYS A 118 -11.45 -4.29 20.22
CA LYS A 118 -10.58 -5.29 20.89
C LYS A 118 -9.95 -6.30 19.94
N VAL A 119 -9.66 -5.91 18.71
CA VAL A 119 -8.93 -6.72 17.71
C VAL A 119 -7.45 -6.34 17.74
N PRO A 120 -6.54 -7.25 18.12
CA PRO A 120 -5.10 -6.94 18.13
C PRO A 120 -4.54 -6.88 16.72
N LEU A 121 -3.81 -5.81 16.38
CA LEU A 121 -3.13 -5.62 15.08
C LEU A 121 -1.61 -5.37 15.29
N PRO A 122 -0.82 -6.36 15.76
CA PRO A 122 0.60 -6.15 16.03
C PRO A 122 1.39 -5.80 14.77
N VAL A 123 1.04 -6.37 13.60
CA VAL A 123 1.70 -6.06 12.32
C VAL A 123 1.44 -4.61 11.90
N ALA A 124 0.20 -4.11 12.10
CA ALA A 124 -0.10 -2.70 11.83
C ALA A 124 0.72 -1.75 12.72
N ALA A 125 0.87 -2.09 13.99
CA ALA A 125 1.63 -1.29 14.94
C ALA A 125 3.11 -1.21 14.53
N ALA A 126 3.74 -2.35 14.21
CA ALA A 126 5.11 -2.40 13.73
C ALA A 126 5.30 -1.61 12.43
N ALA A 127 4.43 -1.81 11.45
CA ALA A 127 4.49 -1.10 10.18
C ALA A 127 4.33 0.42 10.39
N ARG A 128 3.38 0.87 11.22
CA ARG A 128 3.20 2.30 11.50
C ARG A 128 4.50 2.94 12.00
N GLU A 129 5.26 2.27 12.86
CA GLU A 129 6.55 2.79 13.35
C GLU A 129 7.60 2.86 12.24
N MET A 130 7.59 1.93 11.28
CA MET A 130 8.44 2.04 10.09
C MET A 130 8.07 3.25 9.23
N PHE A 131 6.77 3.51 9.04
CA PHE A 131 6.30 4.75 8.40
C PHE A 131 6.66 5.99 9.21
N SER A 132 6.66 5.92 10.55
CA SER A 132 7.14 7.02 11.43
C SER A 132 8.61 7.34 11.19
N LEU A 133 9.47 6.32 11.05
CA LEU A 133 10.88 6.50 10.74
C LEU A 133 11.08 7.14 9.35
N ALA A 134 10.38 6.64 8.34
CA ALA A 134 10.50 7.18 6.98
C ALA A 134 10.05 8.65 6.89
N ARG A 135 8.95 9.01 7.57
CA ARG A 135 8.42 10.38 7.56
C ARG A 135 9.24 11.36 8.40
N SER A 136 9.98 10.91 9.40
CA SER A 136 10.87 11.77 10.19
C SER A 136 12.08 12.26 9.38
N GLY A 137 12.40 11.57 8.28
CA GLY A 137 13.40 11.97 7.30
C GLY A 137 12.79 12.72 6.12
N LYS A 138 13.32 12.47 4.92
CA LYS A 138 12.94 13.17 3.67
C LYS A 138 11.71 12.59 2.95
N TYR A 139 11.17 11.45 3.41
CA TYR A 139 10.21 10.66 2.64
C TYR A 139 8.73 10.94 2.98
N GLY A 140 8.41 11.78 3.96
CA GLY A 140 7.02 11.99 4.41
C GLY A 140 6.03 12.34 3.30
N GLN A 141 6.46 13.18 2.34
CA GLN A 141 5.64 13.61 1.21
C GLN A 141 5.85 12.77 -0.07
N ALA A 142 6.75 11.80 -0.06
CA ALA A 142 6.92 10.88 -1.18
C ALA A 142 5.78 9.85 -1.24
N ASP A 143 5.61 9.21 -2.41
CA ASP A 143 4.69 8.08 -2.56
C ASP A 143 5.02 6.98 -1.54
N PHE A 144 4.01 6.33 -0.99
CA PHE A 144 4.21 5.35 0.08
C PHE A 144 5.02 4.12 -0.39
N SER A 145 5.12 3.84 -1.68
CA SER A 145 6.03 2.83 -2.22
C SER A 145 7.51 3.17 -1.98
N ALA A 146 7.85 4.45 -1.73
CA ALA A 146 9.19 4.88 -1.35
C ALA A 146 9.66 4.35 0.02
N MET A 147 8.83 3.59 0.73
CA MET A 147 9.26 2.84 1.93
C MET A 147 10.47 1.94 1.66
N VAL A 148 10.58 1.34 0.47
CA VAL A 148 11.78 0.57 0.11
C VAL A 148 13.02 1.45 0.00
N ASP A 149 12.89 2.67 -0.54
CA ASP A 149 13.99 3.62 -0.63
C ASP A 149 14.46 4.08 0.76
N ALA A 150 13.50 4.33 1.67
CA ALA A 150 13.80 4.69 3.05
C ALA A 150 14.54 3.57 3.79
N LEU A 151 14.13 2.31 3.60
CA LEU A 151 14.81 1.15 4.18
C LEU A 151 16.20 0.94 3.59
N CYS A 152 16.36 1.09 2.27
CA CYS A 152 17.66 0.98 1.62
C CYS A 152 18.62 2.07 2.10
N ASP A 153 18.17 3.33 2.21
CA ASP A 153 18.96 4.43 2.78
C ASP A 153 19.40 4.11 4.21
N ALA A 154 18.48 3.63 5.05
CA ALA A 154 18.78 3.25 6.45
C ALA A 154 19.76 2.07 6.55
N ALA A 155 19.71 1.12 5.62
CA ALA A 155 20.56 -0.06 5.59
C ALA A 155 21.90 0.17 4.85
N GLY A 156 22.08 1.33 4.18
CA GLY A 156 23.27 1.64 3.36
C GLY A 156 23.43 0.68 2.19
N ILE A 157 22.33 0.41 1.45
CA ILE A 157 22.28 -0.46 0.27
C ILE A 157 21.66 0.24 -0.91
N ASP A 158 21.95 -0.26 -2.12
CA ASP A 158 21.37 0.26 -3.35
C ASP A 158 19.86 0.02 -3.40
N LYS A 159 19.15 0.97 -4.00
CA LYS A 159 17.70 0.91 -4.17
C LYS A 159 17.33 -0.06 -5.29
N PRO A 160 16.30 -0.93 -5.10
CA PRO A 160 15.85 -1.83 -6.15
C PRO A 160 15.26 -1.04 -7.32
N ARG A 161 15.84 -1.20 -8.50
CA ARG A 161 15.38 -0.56 -9.75
C ARG A 161 15.36 -1.58 -10.87
N VAL A 162 14.26 -1.61 -11.61
CA VAL A 162 14.18 -2.43 -12.83
C VAL A 162 14.88 -1.74 -13.99
N PRO A 163 15.40 -2.49 -14.97
CA PRO A 163 15.99 -1.91 -16.18
C PRO A 163 15.00 -1.04 -16.95
N GLU A 164 15.52 -0.08 -17.71
CA GLU A 164 14.70 0.72 -18.62
C GLU A 164 13.95 -0.18 -19.62
N GLY A 165 12.67 0.13 -19.86
CA GLY A 165 11.82 -0.67 -20.74
C GLY A 165 11.25 -1.94 -20.11
N TRP A 166 11.64 -2.31 -18.88
CA TRP A 166 11.07 -3.48 -18.21
C TRP A 166 9.58 -3.27 -17.89
N THR A 167 8.80 -4.32 -18.11
CA THR A 167 7.36 -4.38 -17.75
C THR A 167 7.09 -5.61 -16.90
N ALA A 168 6.17 -5.47 -15.94
CA ALA A 168 5.75 -6.62 -15.14
C ALA A 168 5.06 -7.66 -16.04
N PRO A 169 5.33 -8.95 -15.83
CA PRO A 169 4.56 -10.01 -16.47
C PRO A 169 3.06 -9.91 -16.16
N ALA A 170 2.22 -10.34 -17.10
CA ALA A 170 0.76 -10.32 -17.00
C ALA A 170 0.22 -11.22 -15.87
#